data_fd6ef46fd0cc20e902e80ba53cd8e17e
#
_entry.id   fd6ef46fd0cc20e902e80ba53cd8e17e
#
_cell.length_a   1.000
_cell.length_b   1.000
_cell.length_c   1.000
_cell.angle_alpha   90.00
_cell.angle_beta   90.00
_cell.angle_gamma   90.00
#
_symmetry.space_group_name_H-M   'P 1'
#
loop_
_entity.id
_entity.type
_entity.pdbx_description
1 polymer ?
#
loop_
_entity_poly.entity_id
_entity_poly.type
_entity_poly.pdbx_seq_one_letter_code
_entity_poly.pdbx_strand_id
1 'polypeptide(L)'
;NDSPEEAITYLKPNIDKYKDNYSALYLLGTSYFQNEDLPSAEEYLKLALKVYPQSRSSKHTLAMIYDQTGQWIKSDSLYLDLIRTDSTDAQAYNNFAYSLVERKANLELALEMSLIANKTQPNSAPYLDTLGWIYFHLEQYEKSLEYVQQSYSIDSTNPIIVEHLADILKAMNQISKANLIYLEAIDIGGDSLQIHQKMLTE
;
A
#
# COMPACT_ATOMS: atom_id res chain seq x y z
N ASN A 1 16.96 4.28 -17.20
CA ASN A 1 15.55 4.28 -16.80
C ASN A 1 14.84 3.25 -17.67
N ASP A 2 14.94 2.00 -17.25
CA ASP A 2 14.25 0.92 -17.99
C ASP A 2 12.76 1.04 -17.64
N SER A 3 11.92 1.35 -18.64
CA SER A 3 10.47 1.43 -18.41
C SER A 3 9.89 0.02 -18.24
N PRO A 4 8.78 -0.14 -17.48
CA PRO A 4 8.10 -1.43 -17.37
C PRO A 4 7.76 -2.05 -18.73
N GLU A 5 7.38 -1.23 -19.70
CA GLU A 5 7.05 -1.66 -21.07
C GLU A 5 8.27 -2.23 -21.80
N GLU A 6 9.46 -1.65 -21.64
CA GLU A 6 10.69 -2.16 -22.25
C GLU A 6 11.04 -3.52 -21.68
N ALA A 7 10.94 -3.69 -20.36
CA ALA A 7 11.18 -4.97 -19.72
C ALA A 7 10.20 -6.05 -20.23
N ILE A 8 8.92 -5.73 -20.34
CA ILE A 8 7.89 -6.66 -20.88
C ILE A 8 8.21 -6.99 -22.33
N THR A 9 8.49 -5.98 -23.17
CA THR A 9 8.75 -6.16 -24.60
C THR A 9 9.97 -7.05 -24.85
N TYR A 10 11.01 -6.95 -24.02
CA TYR A 10 12.22 -7.74 -24.15
C TYR A 10 12.08 -9.15 -23.55
N LEU A 11 11.54 -9.28 -22.33
CA LEU A 11 11.52 -10.54 -21.61
C LEU A 11 10.42 -11.49 -22.06
N LYS A 12 9.20 -11.00 -22.30
CA LYS A 12 8.05 -11.86 -22.64
C LYS A 12 8.29 -12.75 -23.87
N PRO A 13 8.78 -12.25 -25.02
CA PRO A 13 9.04 -13.10 -26.19
C PRO A 13 10.16 -14.11 -25.97
N ASN A 14 11.03 -13.90 -24.97
CA ASN A 14 12.20 -14.71 -24.68
C ASN A 14 12.04 -15.53 -23.40
N ILE A 15 10.85 -15.58 -22.79
CA ILE A 15 10.67 -16.11 -21.44
C ILE A 15 11.08 -17.58 -21.31
N ASP A 16 10.94 -18.39 -22.35
CA ASP A 16 11.38 -19.78 -22.36
C ASP A 16 12.87 -19.95 -22.06
N LYS A 17 13.70 -18.94 -22.41
CA LYS A 17 15.14 -18.92 -22.07
C LYS A 17 15.38 -18.59 -20.61
N TYR A 18 14.41 -17.97 -19.94
CA TYR A 18 14.52 -17.43 -18.59
C TYR A 18 13.56 -18.09 -17.60
N LYS A 19 12.89 -19.19 -17.97
CA LYS A 19 11.88 -19.87 -17.15
C LYS A 19 12.38 -20.30 -15.75
N ASP A 20 13.68 -20.54 -15.61
CA ASP A 20 14.32 -20.91 -14.35
C ASP A 20 15.18 -19.78 -13.77
N ASN A 21 15.04 -18.55 -14.29
CA ASN A 21 15.76 -17.37 -13.81
C ASN A 21 14.85 -16.51 -12.95
N TYR A 22 15.06 -16.55 -11.63
CA TYR A 22 14.26 -15.76 -10.67
C TYR A 22 14.22 -14.27 -11.03
N SER A 23 15.36 -13.64 -11.34
CA SER A 23 15.44 -12.19 -11.57
C SER A 23 14.64 -11.76 -12.79
N ALA A 24 14.68 -12.55 -13.88
CA ALA A 24 13.89 -12.25 -15.07
C ALA A 24 12.38 -12.40 -14.83
N LEU A 25 11.97 -13.46 -14.13
CA LEU A 25 10.57 -13.71 -13.78
C LEU A 25 10.06 -12.63 -12.82
N TYR A 26 10.85 -12.27 -11.82
CA TYR A 26 10.51 -11.20 -10.86
C TYR A 26 10.39 -9.84 -11.55
N LEU A 27 11.37 -9.48 -12.40
CA LEU A 27 11.34 -8.23 -13.17
C LEU A 27 10.09 -8.17 -14.06
N LEU A 28 9.78 -9.26 -14.78
CA LEU A 28 8.60 -9.31 -15.63
C LEU A 28 7.31 -9.19 -14.83
N GLY A 29 7.21 -9.89 -13.68
CA GLY A 29 6.06 -9.80 -12.78
C GLY A 29 5.86 -8.40 -12.20
N THR A 30 6.93 -7.74 -11.76
CA THR A 30 6.85 -6.36 -11.25
C THR A 30 6.57 -5.34 -12.34
N SER A 31 7.07 -5.54 -13.55
CA SER A 31 6.75 -4.68 -14.70
C SER A 31 5.27 -4.76 -15.09
N TYR A 32 4.68 -5.96 -15.08
CA TYR A 32 3.24 -6.11 -15.26
C TYR A 32 2.44 -5.47 -14.13
N PHE A 33 2.90 -5.58 -12.89
CA PHE A 33 2.27 -4.91 -11.73
C PHE A 33 2.25 -3.40 -11.89
N GLN A 34 3.39 -2.80 -12.32
CA GLN A 34 3.48 -1.36 -12.58
C GLN A 34 2.60 -0.90 -13.76
N ASN A 35 2.32 -1.79 -14.71
CA ASN A 35 1.41 -1.54 -15.83
C ASN A 35 -0.05 -1.94 -15.53
N GLU A 36 -0.37 -2.21 -14.25
CA GLU A 36 -1.71 -2.58 -13.80
C GLU A 36 -2.29 -3.86 -14.44
N ASP A 37 -1.46 -4.66 -15.14
CA ASP A 37 -1.83 -6.01 -15.60
C ASP A 37 -1.65 -7.02 -14.47
N LEU A 38 -2.57 -6.97 -13.49
CA LEU A 38 -2.51 -7.80 -12.29
C LEU A 38 -2.54 -9.31 -12.58
N PRO A 39 -3.31 -9.83 -13.56
CA PRO A 39 -3.28 -11.25 -13.89
C PRO A 39 -1.90 -11.74 -14.36
N SER A 40 -1.25 -11.01 -15.27
CA SER A 40 0.10 -11.34 -15.73
C SER A 40 1.12 -11.20 -14.62
N ALA A 41 1.01 -10.14 -13.80
CA ALA A 41 1.87 -9.94 -12.64
C ALA A 41 1.81 -11.12 -11.65
N GLU A 42 0.59 -11.57 -11.31
CA GLU A 42 0.38 -12.75 -10.44
C GLU A 42 1.03 -14.00 -11.03
N GLU A 43 0.86 -14.26 -12.33
CA GLU A 43 1.43 -15.42 -13.02
C GLU A 43 2.96 -15.45 -12.86
N TYR A 44 3.64 -14.36 -13.28
CA TYR A 44 5.11 -14.32 -13.30
C TYR A 44 5.72 -14.28 -11.89
N LEU A 45 5.07 -13.63 -10.92
CA LEU A 45 5.54 -13.66 -9.53
C LEU A 45 5.39 -15.05 -8.90
N LYS A 46 4.34 -15.80 -9.23
CA LYS A 46 4.21 -17.21 -8.82
C LYS A 46 5.30 -18.08 -9.46
N LEU A 47 5.66 -17.85 -10.72
CA LEU A 47 6.77 -18.53 -11.36
C LEU A 47 8.10 -18.16 -10.67
N ALA A 48 8.31 -16.89 -10.34
CA ALA A 48 9.48 -16.45 -9.58
C ALA A 48 9.59 -17.16 -8.22
N LEU A 49 8.47 -17.29 -7.49
CA LEU A 49 8.42 -18.01 -6.21
C LEU A 49 8.61 -19.53 -6.35
N LYS A 50 8.30 -20.15 -7.50
CA LYS A 50 8.68 -21.56 -7.74
C LYS A 50 10.20 -21.72 -7.85
N VAL A 51 10.89 -20.74 -8.45
CA VAL A 51 12.36 -20.75 -8.57
C VAL A 51 13.03 -20.38 -7.24
N TYR A 52 12.51 -19.36 -6.57
CA TYR A 52 13.04 -18.90 -5.26
C TYR A 52 11.91 -18.70 -4.25
N PRO A 53 11.51 -19.75 -3.51
CA PRO A 53 10.37 -19.72 -2.58
C PRO A 53 10.53 -18.75 -1.40
N GLN A 54 11.74 -18.37 -1.05
CA GLN A 54 12.04 -17.47 0.08
C GLN A 54 12.12 -15.99 -0.32
N SER A 55 11.78 -15.65 -1.58
CA SER A 55 11.81 -14.27 -2.04
C SER A 55 10.82 -13.39 -1.28
N ARG A 56 11.32 -12.51 -0.40
CA ARG A 56 10.52 -11.49 0.28
C ARG A 56 9.83 -10.57 -0.74
N SER A 57 10.60 -10.04 -1.69
CA SER A 57 10.08 -9.08 -2.68
C SER A 57 8.91 -9.65 -3.48
N SER A 58 9.03 -10.91 -3.97
CA SER A 58 7.93 -11.55 -4.70
C SER A 58 6.71 -11.79 -3.81
N LYS A 59 6.90 -12.15 -2.53
CA LYS A 59 5.79 -12.34 -1.58
C LYS A 59 5.09 -11.02 -1.28
N HIS A 60 5.83 -9.92 -1.06
CA HIS A 60 5.25 -8.60 -0.85
C HIS A 60 4.42 -8.14 -2.04
N THR A 61 4.99 -8.17 -3.25
CA THR A 61 4.25 -7.73 -4.44
C THR A 61 3.03 -8.62 -4.70
N LEU A 62 3.15 -9.93 -4.52
CA LEU A 62 2.03 -10.85 -4.71
C LEU A 62 0.92 -10.66 -3.66
N ALA A 63 1.28 -10.34 -2.41
CA ALA A 63 0.30 -10.00 -1.38
C ALA A 63 -0.47 -8.72 -1.72
N MET A 64 0.21 -7.69 -2.22
CA MET A 64 -0.43 -6.47 -2.69
C MET A 64 -1.38 -6.73 -3.89
N ILE A 65 -1.00 -7.59 -4.83
CA ILE A 65 -1.88 -8.01 -5.93
C ILE A 65 -3.13 -8.71 -5.39
N TYR A 66 -2.96 -9.59 -4.39
CA TYR A 66 -4.10 -10.27 -3.77
C TYR A 66 -5.02 -9.31 -3.03
N ASP A 67 -4.48 -8.27 -2.38
CA ASP A 67 -5.30 -7.22 -1.77
C ASP A 67 -6.12 -6.47 -2.83
N GLN A 68 -5.48 -5.99 -3.91
CA GLN A 68 -6.14 -5.27 -4.98
C GLN A 68 -7.21 -6.10 -5.71
N THR A 69 -7.04 -7.42 -5.74
CA THR A 69 -7.99 -8.36 -6.38
C THR A 69 -8.99 -9.00 -5.43
N GLY A 70 -9.03 -8.57 -4.14
CA GLY A 70 -9.96 -9.07 -3.14
C GLY A 70 -9.71 -10.51 -2.69
N GLN A 71 -8.51 -11.05 -2.93
CA GLN A 71 -8.13 -12.41 -2.56
C GLN A 71 -7.56 -12.44 -1.12
N TRP A 72 -8.32 -11.91 -0.16
CA TRP A 72 -7.87 -11.58 1.20
C TRP A 72 -7.19 -12.74 1.95
N ILE A 73 -7.70 -13.97 1.81
CA ILE A 73 -7.11 -15.14 2.48
C ILE A 73 -5.67 -15.40 1.99
N LYS A 74 -5.41 -15.12 0.71
CA LYS A 74 -4.08 -15.32 0.14
C LYS A 74 -3.13 -14.21 0.54
N SER A 75 -3.57 -12.94 0.54
CA SER A 75 -2.75 -11.81 0.99
C SER A 75 -2.38 -11.96 2.46
N ASP A 76 -3.35 -12.25 3.34
CA ASP A 76 -3.13 -12.48 4.76
C ASP A 76 -2.10 -13.60 5.01
N SER A 77 -2.23 -14.73 4.28
CA SER A 77 -1.29 -15.85 4.39
C SER A 77 0.14 -15.44 4.04
N LEU A 78 0.33 -14.60 3.01
CA LEU A 78 1.65 -14.12 2.61
C LEU A 78 2.23 -13.12 3.62
N TYR A 79 1.44 -12.17 4.12
CA TYR A 79 1.89 -11.24 5.14
C TYR A 79 2.30 -11.97 6.43
N LEU A 80 1.49 -12.92 6.88
CA LEU A 80 1.82 -13.73 8.06
C LEU A 80 3.06 -14.61 7.85
N ASP A 81 3.29 -15.12 6.63
CA ASP A 81 4.51 -15.86 6.31
C ASP A 81 5.75 -14.96 6.31
N LEU A 82 5.64 -13.74 5.78
CA LEU A 82 6.70 -12.72 5.83
C LEU A 82 7.07 -12.38 7.27
N ILE A 83 6.07 -12.06 8.10
CA ILE A 83 6.24 -11.72 9.52
C ILE A 83 6.86 -12.88 10.31
N ARG A 84 6.40 -14.12 10.06
CA ARG A 84 6.96 -15.33 10.69
C ARG A 84 8.39 -15.56 10.30
N THR A 85 8.76 -15.27 9.04
CA THR A 85 10.12 -15.47 8.52
C THR A 85 11.08 -14.39 9.03
N ASP A 86 10.60 -13.15 9.14
CA ASP A 86 11.34 -12.00 9.64
C ASP A 86 10.42 -11.12 10.50
N SER A 87 10.51 -11.29 11.82
CA SER A 87 9.73 -10.51 12.79
C SER A 87 10.12 -9.03 12.86
N THR A 88 11.08 -8.59 12.07
CA THR A 88 11.48 -7.18 11.93
C THR A 88 11.07 -6.58 10.58
N ASP A 89 10.28 -7.30 9.78
CA ASP A 89 9.77 -6.83 8.49
C ASP A 89 8.68 -5.75 8.67
N ALA A 90 9.11 -4.51 8.93
CA ALA A 90 8.20 -3.38 9.13
C ALA A 90 7.22 -3.19 7.94
N GLN A 91 7.67 -3.47 6.71
CA GLN A 91 6.83 -3.37 5.53
C GLN A 91 5.71 -4.41 5.54
N ALA A 92 5.99 -5.66 5.94
CA ALA A 92 4.95 -6.69 6.05
C ALA A 92 3.90 -6.33 7.09
N TYR A 93 4.34 -5.85 8.26
CA TYR A 93 3.44 -5.37 9.30
C TYR A 93 2.57 -4.20 8.82
N ASN A 94 3.17 -3.20 8.18
CA ASN A 94 2.42 -2.04 7.69
C ASN A 94 1.42 -2.41 6.59
N ASN A 95 1.85 -3.19 5.59
CA ASN A 95 0.98 -3.56 4.48
C ASN A 95 -0.18 -4.44 4.94
N PHE A 96 0.06 -5.34 5.91
CA PHE A 96 -1.00 -6.12 6.52
C PHE A 96 -1.99 -5.25 7.29
N ALA A 97 -1.49 -4.30 8.09
CA ALA A 97 -2.32 -3.33 8.80
C ALA A 97 -3.17 -2.49 7.84
N TYR A 98 -2.57 -2.00 6.76
CA TYR A 98 -3.27 -1.23 5.72
C TYR A 98 -4.36 -2.07 5.03
N SER A 99 -4.05 -3.30 4.64
CA SER A 99 -5.03 -4.23 4.06
C SER A 99 -6.22 -4.47 5.01
N LEU A 100 -5.96 -4.63 6.30
CA LEU A 100 -7.02 -4.83 7.30
C LEU A 100 -7.91 -3.59 7.46
N VAL A 101 -7.34 -2.39 7.51
CA VAL A 101 -8.12 -1.16 7.70
C VAL A 101 -8.94 -0.82 6.46
N GLU A 102 -8.42 -0.98 5.26
CA GLU A 102 -9.13 -0.71 4.01
C GLU A 102 -10.40 -1.55 3.85
N ARG A 103 -10.33 -2.82 4.24
CA ARG A 103 -11.49 -3.72 4.22
C ARG A 103 -12.30 -3.70 5.53
N LYS A 104 -11.97 -2.80 6.46
CA LYS A 104 -12.61 -2.65 7.79
C LYS A 104 -12.70 -3.97 8.57
N ALA A 105 -11.65 -4.78 8.46
CA ALA A 105 -11.56 -6.09 9.10
C ALA A 105 -10.56 -6.03 10.26
N ASN A 106 -11.02 -6.39 11.46
CA ASN A 106 -10.19 -6.54 12.66
C ASN A 106 -9.27 -5.32 12.91
N LEU A 107 -9.87 -4.16 13.19
CA LEU A 107 -9.14 -2.90 13.41
C LEU A 107 -8.16 -2.97 14.60
N GLU A 108 -8.45 -3.80 15.61
CA GLU A 108 -7.55 -4.04 16.75
C GLU A 108 -6.24 -4.70 16.28
N LEU A 109 -6.34 -5.72 15.43
CA LEU A 109 -5.16 -6.37 14.83
C LEU A 109 -4.42 -5.41 13.91
N ALA A 110 -5.14 -4.61 13.11
CA ALA A 110 -4.53 -3.60 12.26
C ALA A 110 -3.70 -2.60 13.10
N LEU A 111 -4.24 -2.16 14.24
CA LEU A 111 -3.55 -1.26 15.16
C LEU A 111 -2.29 -1.90 15.74
N GLU A 112 -2.37 -3.15 16.20
CA GLU A 112 -1.20 -3.88 16.72
C GLU A 112 -0.10 -3.98 15.66
N MET A 113 -0.42 -4.40 14.45
CA MET A 113 0.53 -4.53 13.35
C MET A 113 1.17 -3.18 12.99
N SER A 114 0.35 -2.12 12.87
CA SER A 114 0.85 -0.78 12.54
C SER A 114 1.76 -0.19 13.63
N LEU A 115 1.45 -0.44 14.90
CA LEU A 115 2.33 -0.03 16.01
C LEU A 115 3.69 -0.73 15.97
N ILE A 116 3.73 -2.02 15.59
CA ILE A 116 5.00 -2.76 15.42
C ILE A 116 5.80 -2.16 14.25
N ALA A 117 5.15 -1.88 13.11
CA ALA A 117 5.80 -1.27 11.96
C ALA A 117 6.44 0.08 12.32
N ASN A 118 5.69 0.96 12.98
CA ASN A 118 6.17 2.28 13.41
C ASN A 118 7.27 2.21 14.47
N LYS A 119 7.23 1.22 15.37
CA LYS A 119 8.31 0.98 16.36
C LYS A 119 9.58 0.50 15.67
N THR A 120 9.46 -0.33 14.65
CA THR A 120 10.59 -0.92 13.93
C THR A 120 11.26 0.10 13.01
N GLN A 121 10.47 0.93 12.35
CA GLN A 121 10.94 1.99 11.45
C GLN A 121 10.20 3.31 11.74
N PRO A 122 10.63 4.05 12.77
CA PRO A 122 10.04 5.36 13.09
C PRO A 122 10.25 6.37 11.95
N ASN A 123 9.38 7.36 11.88
CA ASN A 123 9.45 8.44 10.90
C ASN A 123 9.32 8.00 9.43
N SER A 124 8.63 6.89 9.17
CA SER A 124 8.20 6.52 7.82
C SER A 124 6.85 7.16 7.53
N ALA A 125 6.78 8.07 6.56
CA ALA A 125 5.51 8.71 6.20
C ALA A 125 4.39 7.70 5.92
N PRO A 126 4.57 6.65 5.08
CA PRO A 126 3.52 5.66 4.85
C PRO A 126 3.07 4.91 6.11
N TYR A 127 3.99 4.68 7.07
CA TYR A 127 3.63 3.92 8.28
C TYR A 127 2.89 4.79 9.28
N LEU A 128 3.28 6.06 9.41
CA LEU A 128 2.55 7.03 10.21
C LEU A 128 1.15 7.29 9.65
N ASP A 129 1.02 7.37 8.33
CA ASP A 129 -0.26 7.52 7.65
C ASP A 129 -1.18 6.32 7.92
N THR A 130 -0.69 5.10 7.73
CA THR A 130 -1.46 3.88 8.04
C THR A 130 -1.92 3.86 9.50
N LEU A 131 -1.05 4.24 10.44
CA LEU A 131 -1.42 4.31 11.86
C LEU A 131 -2.50 5.36 12.12
N GLY A 132 -2.35 6.54 11.53
CA GLY A 132 -3.36 7.59 11.61
C GLY A 132 -4.70 7.19 10.98
N TRP A 133 -4.65 6.51 9.83
CA TRP A 133 -5.84 6.00 9.14
C TRP A 133 -6.59 4.93 9.96
N ILE A 134 -5.87 4.07 10.66
CA ILE A 134 -6.46 3.12 11.61
C ILE A 134 -7.16 3.86 12.76
N TYR A 135 -6.51 4.88 13.35
CA TYR A 135 -7.14 5.69 14.40
C TYR A 135 -8.38 6.43 13.89
N PHE A 136 -8.40 6.87 12.63
CA PHE A 136 -9.59 7.43 11.98
C PHE A 136 -10.76 6.45 11.99
N HIS A 137 -10.54 5.21 11.57
CA HIS A 137 -11.58 4.17 11.56
C HIS A 137 -11.98 3.67 12.96
N LEU A 138 -11.15 3.92 13.96
CA LEU A 138 -11.48 3.73 15.38
C LEU A 138 -12.16 4.97 16.01
N GLU A 139 -12.49 5.98 15.19
CA GLU A 139 -13.11 7.26 15.62
C GLU A 139 -12.28 8.05 16.64
N GLN A 140 -10.97 7.78 16.73
CA GLN A 140 -10.01 8.49 17.58
C GLN A 140 -9.35 9.63 16.79
N TYR A 141 -10.16 10.63 16.39
CA TYR A 141 -9.77 11.66 15.42
C TYR A 141 -8.58 12.52 15.85
N GLU A 142 -8.41 12.82 17.15
CA GLU A 142 -7.27 13.59 17.64
C GLU A 142 -5.95 12.85 17.44
N LYS A 143 -5.89 11.53 17.73
CA LYS A 143 -4.72 10.71 17.47
C LYS A 143 -4.49 10.53 15.97
N SER A 144 -5.57 10.33 15.22
CA SER A 144 -5.52 10.23 13.77
C SER A 144 -4.86 11.48 13.19
N LEU A 145 -5.31 12.67 13.59
CA LEU A 145 -4.75 13.94 13.14
C LEU A 145 -3.26 14.05 13.49
N GLU A 146 -2.87 13.69 14.72
CA GLU A 146 -1.48 13.73 15.17
C GLU A 146 -0.56 12.92 14.25
N TYR A 147 -0.91 11.66 13.95
CA TYR A 147 -0.07 10.78 13.13
C TYR A 147 -0.07 11.17 11.65
N VAL A 148 -1.22 11.51 11.08
CA VAL A 148 -1.29 11.92 9.66
C VAL A 148 -0.61 13.28 9.44
N GLN A 149 -0.67 14.22 10.40
CA GLN A 149 0.11 15.46 10.31
C GLN A 149 1.62 15.21 10.36
N GLN A 150 2.09 14.27 11.17
CA GLN A 150 3.50 13.86 11.15
C GLN A 150 3.86 13.26 9.79
N SER A 151 3.02 12.37 9.26
CA SER A 151 3.20 11.80 7.92
C SER A 151 3.27 12.89 6.84
N TYR A 152 2.30 13.80 6.81
CA TYR A 152 2.26 14.94 5.89
C TYR A 152 3.51 15.84 6.00
N SER A 153 4.03 16.06 7.22
CA SER A 153 5.25 16.86 7.41
C SER A 153 6.50 16.21 6.80
N ILE A 154 6.50 14.88 6.63
CA ILE A 154 7.59 14.12 6.03
C ILE A 154 7.41 14.03 4.51
N ASP A 155 6.17 13.77 4.04
CA ASP A 155 5.86 13.64 2.62
C ASP A 155 4.50 14.29 2.30
N SER A 156 4.53 15.58 1.96
CA SER A 156 3.37 16.35 1.50
C SER A 156 3.07 16.18 0.00
N THR A 157 3.86 15.38 -0.71
CA THR A 157 3.67 15.15 -2.15
C THR A 157 2.89 13.88 -2.47
N ASN A 158 2.57 13.09 -1.46
CA ASN A 158 1.76 11.89 -1.60
C ASN A 158 0.26 12.23 -1.48
N PRO A 159 -0.52 12.12 -2.57
CA PRO A 159 -1.92 12.52 -2.58
C PRO A 159 -2.79 11.73 -1.58
N ILE A 160 -2.44 10.48 -1.25
CA ILE A 160 -3.19 9.66 -0.30
C ILE A 160 -3.06 10.24 1.12
N ILE A 161 -1.84 10.61 1.53
CA ILE A 161 -1.59 11.23 2.85
C ILE A 161 -2.35 12.55 2.98
N VAL A 162 -2.32 13.37 1.92
CA VAL A 162 -3.01 14.66 1.89
C VAL A 162 -4.53 14.46 1.94
N GLU A 163 -5.06 13.47 1.22
CA GLU A 163 -6.48 13.12 1.24
C GLU A 163 -6.93 12.62 2.62
N HIS A 164 -6.15 11.73 3.26
CA HIS A 164 -6.44 11.27 4.63
C HIS A 164 -6.48 12.44 5.63
N LEU A 165 -5.53 13.40 5.52
CA LEU A 165 -5.55 14.59 6.35
C LEU A 165 -6.84 15.40 6.18
N ALA A 166 -7.31 15.55 4.93
CA ALA A 166 -8.57 16.23 4.65
C ALA A 166 -9.79 15.47 5.21
N ASP A 167 -9.84 14.15 5.05
CA ASP A 167 -10.90 13.30 5.59
C ASP A 167 -11.00 13.44 7.13
N ILE A 168 -9.87 13.45 7.82
CA ILE A 168 -9.80 13.62 9.28
C ILE A 168 -10.31 15.00 9.70
N LEU A 169 -9.83 16.07 9.03
CA LEU A 169 -10.28 17.43 9.32
C LEU A 169 -11.78 17.58 9.10
N LYS A 170 -12.31 16.95 8.07
CA LYS A 170 -13.76 16.92 7.80
C LYS A 170 -14.52 16.21 8.92
N ALA A 171 -14.09 15.02 9.34
CA ALA A 171 -14.69 14.28 10.44
C ALA A 171 -14.67 15.08 11.77
N MET A 172 -13.66 15.94 11.95
CA MET A 172 -13.56 16.88 13.09
C MET A 172 -14.38 18.17 12.87
N ASN A 173 -15.26 18.22 11.87
CA ASN A 173 -16.08 19.37 11.52
C ASN A 173 -15.29 20.64 11.13
N GLN A 174 -14.04 20.50 10.67
CA GLN A 174 -13.19 21.60 10.17
C GLN A 174 -13.32 21.75 8.64
N ILE A 175 -14.55 21.87 8.15
CA ILE A 175 -14.89 21.75 6.72
C ILE A 175 -14.09 22.70 5.82
N SER A 176 -13.94 23.97 6.23
CA SER A 176 -13.19 24.95 5.42
C SER A 176 -11.72 24.58 5.25
N LYS A 177 -11.09 24.01 6.28
CA LYS A 177 -9.71 23.53 6.20
C LYS A 177 -9.64 22.24 5.38
N ALA A 178 -10.56 21.30 5.60
CA ALA A 178 -10.63 20.07 4.83
C ALA A 178 -10.70 20.35 3.34
N ASN A 179 -11.56 21.27 2.92
CA ASN A 179 -11.71 21.64 1.51
C ASN A 179 -10.43 22.21 0.89
N LEU A 180 -9.65 22.98 1.64
CA LEU A 180 -8.35 23.47 1.15
C LEU A 180 -7.35 22.33 0.95
N ILE A 181 -7.31 21.38 1.90
CA ILE A 181 -6.41 20.21 1.81
C ILE A 181 -6.87 19.24 0.71
N TYR A 182 -8.17 19.06 0.50
CA TYR A 182 -8.68 18.30 -0.65
C TYR A 182 -8.24 18.89 -1.99
N LEU A 183 -8.29 20.22 -2.14
CA LEU A 183 -7.79 20.86 -3.37
C LEU A 183 -6.28 20.66 -3.54
N GLU A 184 -5.51 20.71 -2.46
CA GLU A 184 -4.08 20.39 -2.50
C GLU A 184 -3.85 18.93 -2.96
N ALA A 185 -4.64 17.98 -2.45
CA ALA A 185 -4.55 16.57 -2.89
C ALA A 185 -4.80 16.42 -4.39
N ILE A 186 -5.80 17.14 -4.95
CA ILE A 186 -6.07 17.16 -6.39
C ILE A 186 -4.89 17.74 -7.18
N ASP A 187 -4.32 18.86 -6.73
CA ASP A 187 -3.23 19.54 -7.42
C ASP A 187 -1.96 18.69 -7.52
N ILE A 188 -1.75 17.78 -6.58
CA ILE A 188 -0.61 16.84 -6.58
C ILE A 188 -0.94 15.46 -7.19
N GLY A 189 -2.11 15.30 -7.83
CA GLY A 189 -2.47 14.10 -8.61
C GLY A 189 -3.44 13.14 -7.94
N GLY A 190 -4.12 13.54 -6.87
CA GLY A 190 -5.23 12.79 -6.28
C GLY A 190 -6.43 12.63 -7.22
N ASP A 191 -7.27 11.64 -6.96
CA ASP A 191 -8.48 11.39 -7.76
C ASP A 191 -9.48 12.55 -7.63
N SER A 192 -9.44 13.45 -8.60
CA SER A 192 -10.27 14.65 -8.62
C SER A 192 -11.77 14.35 -8.53
N LEU A 193 -12.26 13.27 -9.16
CA LEU A 193 -13.68 12.93 -9.14
C LEU A 193 -14.10 12.45 -7.75
N GLN A 194 -13.35 11.53 -7.17
CA GLN A 194 -13.60 10.99 -5.84
C GLN A 194 -13.52 12.09 -4.77
N ILE A 195 -12.48 12.93 -4.83
CA ILE A 195 -12.26 14.01 -3.86
C ILE A 195 -13.39 15.06 -3.94
N HIS A 196 -13.81 15.48 -5.15
CA HIS A 196 -14.94 16.38 -5.26
C HIS A 196 -16.24 15.80 -4.69
N GLN A 197 -16.49 14.50 -4.84
CA GLN A 197 -17.62 13.84 -4.19
C GLN A 197 -17.54 13.94 -2.67
N LYS A 198 -16.35 13.72 -2.08
CA LYS A 198 -16.13 13.88 -0.65
C LYS A 198 -16.38 15.31 -0.16
N MET A 199 -16.02 16.34 -0.94
CA MET A 199 -16.26 17.75 -0.60
C MET A 199 -17.74 18.12 -0.59
N LEU A 200 -18.58 17.45 -1.39
CA LEU A 200 -20.02 17.72 -1.52
C LEU A 200 -20.88 17.01 -0.48
N THR A 201 -20.39 15.93 0.13
CA THR A 201 -21.13 15.23 1.19
C THR A 201 -21.02 15.98 2.50
N GLU A 202 -22.15 16.15 3.25
CA GLU A 202 -22.16 16.75 4.62
C GLU A 202 -21.57 15.79 5.66
#